data_21dd0d869ed7466b53b9cc9d51e02503
#
_entry.id   21dd0d869ed7466b53b9cc9d51e02503
#
_cell.length_a   1.000
_cell.length_b   1.000
_cell.length_c   1.000
_cell.angle_alpha   90.00
_cell.angle_beta   90.00
_cell.angle_gamma   90.00
#
_symmetry.space_group_name_H-M   'P 1'
#
loop_
_entity.id
_entity.type
_entity.pdbx_description
1 polymer ?
#
loop_
_entity_poly.entity_id
_entity_poly.type
_entity_poly.pdbx_seq_one_letter_code
_entity_poly.pdbx_strand_id
1 'polypeptide(L)'
;MSENSEIAVLKINLCETNRSIEKAEANHDLIRAEYDATIKRHSAFYGPIERLRIQLASENLKSRPQRNLIETLNQELEDLLKEQGVVKSEIDSLKRKKSRAYSEIQTLKNKLKKLDEKIRSKSGNLEPYKRPRRN
;
A
#
# COMPACT_ATOMS: atom_id res chain seq x y z
N MET A 1 13.58 -1.75 -42.52
CA MET A 1 12.28 -1.14 -42.16
C MET A 1 12.27 0.33 -42.53
N SER A 2 11.15 0.82 -43.00
CA SER A 2 10.98 2.27 -43.23
C SER A 2 10.90 3.00 -41.87
N GLU A 3 11.26 4.26 -41.87
CA GLU A 3 11.15 5.14 -40.69
C GLU A 3 9.71 5.15 -40.13
N ASN A 4 8.69 5.17 -41.01
CA ASN A 4 7.28 5.10 -40.61
C ASN A 4 6.91 3.80 -39.88
N SER A 5 7.50 2.67 -40.29
CA SER A 5 7.31 1.38 -39.62
C SER A 5 7.91 1.37 -38.24
N GLU A 6 9.07 1.98 -38.04
CA GLU A 6 9.72 2.12 -36.74
C GLU A 6 8.90 3.00 -35.80
N ILE A 7 8.37 4.12 -36.30
CA ILE A 7 7.48 5.01 -35.55
C ILE A 7 6.21 4.28 -35.14
N ALA A 8 5.62 3.50 -36.05
CA ALA A 8 4.41 2.71 -35.74
C ALA A 8 4.65 1.72 -34.60
N VAL A 9 5.77 1.00 -34.62
CA VAL A 9 6.15 0.07 -33.55
C VAL A 9 6.33 0.81 -32.22
N LEU A 10 7.00 1.95 -32.23
CA LEU A 10 7.20 2.78 -31.03
C LEU A 10 5.87 3.26 -30.45
N LYS A 11 4.92 3.67 -31.29
CA LYS A 11 3.58 4.10 -30.86
C LYS A 11 2.79 2.95 -30.23
N ILE A 12 2.90 1.74 -30.77
CA ILE A 12 2.27 0.54 -30.19
C ILE A 12 2.87 0.29 -28.79
N ASN A 13 4.19 0.33 -28.66
CA ASN A 13 4.88 0.16 -27.38
C ASN A 13 4.48 1.23 -26.36
N LEU A 14 4.31 2.47 -26.82
CA LEU A 14 3.84 3.58 -25.98
C LEU A 14 2.45 3.30 -25.43
N CYS A 15 1.51 2.86 -26.28
CA CYS A 15 0.15 2.52 -25.86
C CYS A 15 0.13 1.36 -24.87
N GLU A 16 0.91 0.31 -25.11
CA GLU A 16 1.04 -0.85 -24.23
C GLU A 16 1.63 -0.44 -22.87
N THR A 17 2.66 0.40 -22.89
CA THR A 17 3.28 0.91 -21.66
C THR A 17 2.28 1.76 -20.87
N ASN A 18 1.49 2.59 -21.54
CA ASN A 18 0.45 3.37 -20.88
C ASN A 18 -0.61 2.49 -20.21
N ARG A 19 -1.02 1.41 -20.86
CA ARG A 19 -1.94 0.41 -20.27
C ARG A 19 -1.32 -0.27 -19.04
N SER A 20 -0.04 -0.60 -19.11
CA SER A 20 0.71 -1.18 -17.98
C SER A 20 0.76 -0.21 -16.80
N ILE A 21 0.94 1.09 -17.06
CA ILE A 21 0.91 2.13 -16.03
C ILE A 21 -0.48 2.18 -15.36
N GLU A 22 -1.55 2.16 -16.14
CA GLU A 22 -2.92 2.18 -15.62
C GLU A 22 -3.18 0.99 -14.70
N LYS A 23 -2.75 -0.21 -15.11
CA LYS A 23 -2.86 -1.43 -14.28
C LYS A 23 -2.03 -1.32 -13.01
N ALA A 24 -0.81 -0.82 -13.10
CA ALA A 24 0.08 -0.64 -11.95
C ALA A 24 -0.49 0.40 -10.97
N GLU A 25 -1.07 1.48 -11.48
CA GLU A 25 -1.74 2.50 -10.65
C GLU A 25 -2.96 1.92 -9.94
N ALA A 26 -3.78 1.14 -10.64
CA ALA A 26 -4.94 0.48 -10.04
C ALA A 26 -4.52 -0.50 -8.94
N ASN A 27 -3.45 -1.27 -9.16
CA ASN A 27 -2.88 -2.16 -8.15
C ASN A 27 -2.38 -1.39 -6.92
N HIS A 28 -1.69 -0.28 -7.14
CA HIS A 28 -1.22 0.60 -6.07
C HIS A 28 -2.40 1.15 -5.25
N ASP A 29 -3.49 1.56 -5.90
CA ASP A 29 -4.69 2.06 -5.23
C ASP A 29 -5.33 0.99 -4.35
N LEU A 30 -5.39 -0.27 -4.82
CA LEU A 30 -5.91 -1.39 -4.04
C LEU A 30 -5.05 -1.67 -2.80
N ILE A 31 -3.73 -1.68 -2.96
CA ILE A 31 -2.79 -1.88 -1.86
C ILE A 31 -2.92 -0.76 -0.83
N ARG A 32 -3.04 0.49 -1.29
CA ARG A 32 -3.24 1.65 -0.42
C ARG A 32 -4.52 1.57 0.38
N ALA A 33 -5.63 1.16 -0.25
CA ALA A 33 -6.91 0.99 0.42
C ALA A 33 -6.83 -0.10 1.50
N GLU A 34 -6.18 -1.21 1.20
CA GLU A 34 -5.95 -2.31 2.15
C GLU A 34 -5.04 -1.86 3.31
N TYR A 35 -4.00 -1.10 3.02
CA TYR A 35 -3.11 -0.51 4.02
C TYR A 35 -3.89 0.40 4.97
N ASP A 36 -4.71 1.31 4.44
CA ASP A 36 -5.50 2.26 5.24
C ASP A 36 -6.51 1.51 6.13
N ALA A 37 -7.17 0.47 5.61
CA ALA A 37 -8.10 -0.37 6.37
C ALA A 37 -7.38 -1.13 7.50
N THR A 38 -6.18 -1.62 7.25
CA THR A 38 -5.38 -2.35 8.23
C THR A 38 -4.86 -1.42 9.33
N ILE A 39 -4.49 -0.18 9.00
CA ILE A 39 -4.15 0.86 10.00
C ILE A 39 -5.33 1.10 10.95
N LYS A 40 -6.55 1.20 10.42
CA LYS A 40 -7.76 1.37 11.25
C LYS A 40 -7.99 0.17 12.17
N ARG A 41 -7.81 -1.05 11.67
CA ARG A 41 -7.91 -2.28 12.48
C ARG A 41 -6.89 -2.26 13.61
N HIS A 42 -5.66 -1.87 13.33
CA HIS A 42 -4.61 -1.75 14.33
C HIS A 42 -4.98 -0.73 15.43
N SER A 43 -5.46 0.43 15.03
CA SER A 43 -5.88 1.49 15.96
C SER A 43 -7.03 1.05 16.87
N ALA A 44 -7.90 0.16 16.39
CA ALA A 44 -9.03 -0.35 17.16
C ALA A 44 -8.63 -1.18 18.39
N PHE A 45 -7.39 -1.68 18.45
CA PHE A 45 -6.90 -2.42 19.62
C PHE A 45 -6.58 -1.53 20.82
N TYR A 46 -6.29 -0.25 20.62
CA TYR A 46 -5.86 0.64 21.72
C TYR A 46 -6.90 0.77 22.84
N GLY A 47 -8.17 0.95 22.49
CA GLY A 47 -9.23 1.08 23.46
C GLY A 47 -9.40 -0.15 24.35
N PRO A 48 -9.63 -1.35 23.78
CA PRO A 48 -9.74 -2.58 24.57
C PRO A 48 -8.49 -2.89 25.42
N ILE A 49 -7.30 -2.69 24.88
CA ILE A 49 -6.05 -2.91 25.63
C ILE A 49 -5.97 -1.96 26.83
N GLU A 50 -6.28 -0.70 26.63
CA GLU A 50 -6.25 0.28 27.71
C GLU A 50 -7.29 -0.03 28.80
N ARG A 51 -8.50 -0.46 28.41
CA ARG A 51 -9.53 -0.87 29.37
C ARG A 51 -9.07 -2.05 30.21
N LEU A 52 -8.42 -3.04 29.62
CA LEU A 52 -7.89 -4.19 30.36
C LEU A 52 -6.78 -3.79 31.33
N ARG A 53 -5.90 -2.88 30.92
CA ARG A 53 -4.83 -2.34 31.78
C ARG A 53 -5.40 -1.61 32.98
N ILE A 54 -6.44 -0.81 32.78
CA ILE A 54 -7.14 -0.08 33.86
C ILE A 54 -7.82 -1.07 34.81
N GLN A 55 -8.53 -2.08 34.28
CA GLN A 55 -9.17 -3.11 35.09
C GLN A 55 -8.15 -3.90 35.93
N LEU A 56 -7.02 -4.27 35.33
CA LEU A 56 -5.92 -4.95 36.03
C LEU A 56 -5.36 -4.10 37.18
N ALA A 57 -5.07 -2.82 36.87
CA ALA A 57 -4.54 -1.89 37.88
C ALA A 57 -5.54 -1.72 39.04
N SER A 58 -6.83 -1.56 38.71
CA SER A 58 -7.90 -1.43 39.71
C SER A 58 -8.01 -2.67 40.61
N GLU A 59 -7.99 -3.86 40.00
CA GLU A 59 -8.08 -5.12 40.76
C GLU A 59 -6.85 -5.32 41.66
N ASN A 60 -5.66 -5.02 41.17
CA ASN A 60 -4.42 -5.15 41.94
C ASN A 60 -4.34 -4.19 43.15
N LEU A 61 -5.07 -3.08 43.10
CA LEU A 61 -5.11 -2.09 44.19
C LEU A 61 -6.11 -2.45 45.29
N LYS A 62 -6.97 -3.47 45.10
CA LYS A 62 -7.90 -3.90 46.14
C LYS A 62 -7.17 -4.58 47.27
N SER A 63 -7.71 -4.44 48.51
CA SER A 63 -7.16 -5.10 49.68
C SER A 63 -7.20 -6.62 49.60
N ARG A 64 -8.18 -7.17 48.85
CA ARG A 64 -8.30 -8.61 48.58
C ARG A 64 -8.51 -8.84 47.07
N PRO A 65 -7.44 -8.79 46.29
CA PRO A 65 -7.55 -9.01 44.84
C PRO A 65 -8.05 -10.42 44.52
N GLN A 66 -8.92 -10.53 43.51
CA GLN A 66 -9.37 -11.82 43.01
C GLN A 66 -8.36 -12.38 42.03
N ARG A 67 -7.60 -13.40 42.46
CA ARG A 67 -6.51 -13.97 41.66
C ARG A 67 -7.01 -14.53 40.32
N ASN A 68 -8.14 -15.23 40.33
CA ASN A 68 -8.71 -15.79 39.08
C ASN A 68 -9.10 -14.71 38.08
N LEU A 69 -9.63 -13.58 38.57
CA LEU A 69 -9.97 -12.45 37.69
C LEU A 69 -8.72 -11.83 37.11
N ILE A 70 -7.67 -11.64 37.92
CA ILE A 70 -6.38 -11.11 37.44
C ILE A 70 -5.79 -12.01 36.37
N GLU A 71 -5.81 -13.33 36.54
CA GLU A 71 -5.31 -14.29 35.55
C GLU A 71 -6.11 -14.21 34.25
N THR A 72 -7.44 -14.11 34.31
CA THR A 72 -8.32 -13.97 33.16
C THR A 72 -8.02 -12.68 32.41
N LEU A 73 -7.92 -11.55 33.12
CA LEU A 73 -7.62 -10.24 32.51
C LEU A 73 -6.23 -10.23 31.85
N ASN A 74 -5.25 -10.84 32.50
CA ASN A 74 -3.90 -10.97 31.93
C ASN A 74 -3.90 -11.79 30.66
N GLN A 75 -4.67 -12.88 30.62
CA GLN A 75 -4.79 -13.74 29.43
C GLN A 75 -5.46 -12.99 28.28
N GLU A 76 -6.54 -12.26 28.57
CA GLU A 76 -7.24 -11.45 27.55
C GLU A 76 -6.31 -10.35 27.00
N LEU A 77 -5.54 -9.71 27.87
CA LEU A 77 -4.58 -8.68 27.46
C LEU A 77 -3.48 -9.28 26.58
N GLU A 78 -2.94 -10.43 26.97
CA GLU A 78 -1.91 -11.12 26.19
C GLU A 78 -2.43 -11.51 24.81
N ASP A 79 -3.67 -12.02 24.72
CA ASP A 79 -4.30 -12.41 23.47
C ASP A 79 -4.47 -11.19 22.54
N LEU A 80 -4.96 -10.06 23.09
CA LEU A 80 -5.11 -8.82 22.31
C LEU A 80 -3.76 -8.28 21.83
N LEU A 81 -2.73 -8.33 22.65
CA LEU A 81 -1.38 -7.89 22.27
C LEU A 81 -0.82 -8.76 21.14
N LYS A 82 -1.07 -10.07 21.17
CA LYS A 82 -0.68 -10.99 20.09
C LYS A 82 -1.40 -10.67 18.80
N GLU A 83 -2.72 -10.46 18.85
CA GLU A 83 -3.52 -10.07 17.68
C GLU A 83 -3.06 -8.74 17.11
N GLN A 84 -2.79 -7.77 17.97
CA GLN A 84 -2.24 -6.46 17.57
C GLN A 84 -0.91 -6.63 16.85
N GLY A 85 -0.05 -7.51 17.35
CA GLY A 85 1.25 -7.83 16.74
C GLY A 85 1.10 -8.44 15.34
N VAL A 86 0.12 -9.31 15.13
CA VAL A 86 -0.19 -9.87 13.80
C VAL A 86 -0.61 -8.78 12.83
N VAL A 87 -1.52 -7.90 13.26
CA VAL A 87 -1.98 -6.77 12.43
C VAL A 87 -0.82 -5.81 12.13
N LYS A 88 0.06 -5.57 13.08
CA LYS A 88 1.27 -4.75 12.87
C LYS A 88 2.16 -5.36 11.77
N SER A 89 2.33 -6.67 11.77
CA SER A 89 3.09 -7.38 10.72
C SER A 89 2.44 -7.24 9.36
N GLU A 90 1.10 -7.29 9.28
CA GLU A 90 0.35 -7.04 8.05
C GLU A 90 0.60 -5.62 7.52
N ILE A 91 0.59 -4.62 8.41
CA ILE A 91 0.90 -3.23 8.07
C ILE A 91 2.29 -3.13 7.45
N ASP A 92 3.29 -3.74 8.07
CA ASP A 92 4.68 -3.70 7.58
C ASP A 92 4.79 -4.37 6.20
N SER A 93 4.10 -5.49 5.99
CA SER A 93 4.04 -6.18 4.70
C SER A 93 3.39 -5.30 3.61
N LEU A 94 2.27 -4.67 3.93
CA LEU A 94 1.55 -3.79 3.00
C LEU A 94 2.36 -2.53 2.67
N LYS A 95 3.10 -2.02 3.63
CA LYS A 95 4.01 -0.89 3.43
C LYS A 95 5.09 -1.22 2.39
N ARG A 96 5.68 -2.43 2.47
CA ARG A 96 6.66 -2.90 1.49
C ARG A 96 6.03 -3.09 0.11
N LYS A 97 4.83 -3.67 0.03
CA LYS A 97 4.09 -3.86 -1.24
C LYS A 97 3.78 -2.52 -1.89
N LYS A 98 3.35 -1.55 -1.09
CA LYS A 98 3.04 -0.19 -1.54
C LYS A 98 4.26 0.48 -2.14
N SER A 99 5.42 0.37 -1.49
CA SER A 99 6.69 0.92 -1.99
C SER A 99 7.11 0.28 -3.31
N ARG A 100 6.97 -1.05 -3.42
CA ARG A 100 7.27 -1.78 -4.67
C ARG A 100 6.34 -1.36 -5.80
N ALA A 101 5.04 -1.24 -5.51
CA ALA A 101 4.06 -0.80 -6.51
C ALA A 101 4.36 0.62 -6.99
N TYR A 102 4.73 1.52 -6.10
CA TYR A 102 5.14 2.88 -6.46
C TYR A 102 6.37 2.87 -7.37
N SER A 103 7.39 2.08 -7.02
CA SER A 103 8.61 1.96 -7.83
C SER A 103 8.33 1.42 -9.23
N GLU A 104 7.42 0.44 -9.36
CA GLU A 104 6.98 -0.10 -10.65
C GLU A 104 6.35 0.99 -11.51
N ILE A 105 5.47 1.81 -10.94
CA ILE A 105 4.84 2.93 -11.62
C ILE A 105 5.91 3.91 -12.14
N GLN A 106 6.89 4.26 -11.32
CA GLN A 106 7.96 5.17 -11.71
C GLN A 106 8.81 4.61 -12.85
N THR A 107 9.13 3.32 -12.78
CA THR A 107 9.88 2.63 -13.84
C THR A 107 9.12 2.67 -15.17
N LEU A 108 7.82 2.39 -15.14
CA LEU A 108 6.97 2.42 -16.33
C LEU A 108 6.81 3.83 -16.89
N LYS A 109 6.67 4.83 -16.04
CA LYS A 109 6.60 6.25 -16.46
C LYS A 109 7.90 6.70 -17.13
N ASN A 110 9.05 6.26 -16.60
CA ASN A 110 10.36 6.54 -17.22
C ASN A 110 10.48 5.89 -18.59
N LYS A 111 10.00 4.64 -18.72
CA LYS A 111 9.95 3.94 -20.02
C LYS A 111 9.08 4.69 -21.02
N LEU A 112 7.90 5.14 -20.58
CA LEU A 112 6.96 5.91 -21.41
C LEU A 112 7.63 7.19 -21.92
N LYS A 113 8.31 7.93 -21.05
CA LYS A 113 9.04 9.14 -21.38
C LYS A 113 10.09 8.89 -22.44
N LYS A 114 10.87 7.82 -22.31
CA LYS A 114 11.91 7.44 -23.29
C LYS A 114 11.31 7.09 -24.64
N LEU A 115 10.18 6.37 -24.66
CA LEU A 115 9.48 6.03 -25.89
C LEU A 115 8.95 7.28 -26.59
N ASP A 116 8.37 8.20 -25.84
CA ASP A 116 7.89 9.49 -26.35
C ASP A 116 9.04 10.30 -26.96
N GLU A 117 10.18 10.39 -26.29
CA GLU A 117 11.36 11.10 -26.78
C GLU A 117 11.87 10.49 -28.10
N LYS A 118 11.87 9.16 -28.22
CA LYS A 118 12.25 8.46 -29.46
C LYS A 118 11.29 8.76 -30.60
N ILE A 119 9.99 8.76 -30.33
CA ILE A 119 8.96 9.05 -31.32
C ILE A 119 9.12 10.50 -31.82
N ARG A 120 9.27 11.46 -30.93
CA ARG A 120 9.45 12.87 -31.26
C ARG A 120 10.72 13.09 -32.10
N SER A 121 11.80 12.44 -31.71
CA SER A 121 13.07 12.51 -32.45
C SER A 121 12.93 12.00 -33.88
N LYS A 122 12.23 10.88 -34.09
CA LYS A 122 12.05 10.26 -35.41
C LYS A 122 11.01 10.95 -36.29
N SER A 123 9.98 11.49 -35.69
CA SER A 123 8.86 12.13 -36.42
C SER A 123 9.05 13.63 -36.67
N GLY A 124 10.00 14.26 -35.98
CA GLY A 124 10.18 15.70 -36.01
C GLY A 124 9.13 16.49 -35.24
N ASN A 125 8.20 15.81 -34.58
CA ASN A 125 7.19 16.43 -33.74
C ASN A 125 7.74 16.67 -32.35
N LEU A 126 7.79 17.93 -31.92
CA LEU A 126 8.36 18.32 -30.63
C LEU A 126 7.34 18.37 -29.48
N GLU A 127 6.06 18.12 -29.77
CA GLU A 127 5.04 18.11 -28.73
C GLU A 127 5.13 16.86 -27.87
N PRO A 128 5.21 17.00 -26.53
CA PRO A 128 5.24 15.85 -25.63
C PRO A 128 3.93 15.09 -25.61
N TYR A 129 4.01 13.77 -25.45
CA TYR A 129 2.85 12.90 -25.26
C TYR A 129 2.15 13.25 -23.94
N LYS A 130 0.84 13.41 -24.01
CA LYS A 130 0.00 13.65 -22.83
C LYS A 130 -0.82 12.39 -22.56
N ARG A 131 -0.67 11.82 -21.37
CA ARG A 131 -1.45 10.68 -20.96
C ARG A 131 -2.92 11.07 -20.78
N PRO A 132 -3.87 10.18 -21.16
CA PRO A 132 -5.27 10.40 -20.85
C PRO A 132 -5.48 10.51 -19.33
N ARG A 133 -6.45 11.35 -18.92
CA ARG A 133 -6.81 11.48 -17.51
C ARG A 133 -7.45 10.19 -17.00
N ARG A 134 -7.06 9.79 -15.80
CA ARG A 134 -7.73 8.71 -15.08
C ARG A 134 -9.08 9.20 -14.56
N ASN A 135 -10.08 8.37 -14.68
CA ASN A 135 -11.40 8.63 -14.12
C ASN A 135 -11.61 7.87 -12.80
#